data_654cc09cc65568ecfa9c7d38b5af24ec
#
_entry.id   654cc09cc65568ecfa9c7d38b5af24ec
#
_cell.length_a   1.000
_cell.length_b   1.000
_cell.length_c   1.000
_cell.angle_alpha   90.00
_cell.angle_beta   90.00
_cell.angle_gamma   90.00
#
_symmetry.space_group_name_H-M   'P 1'
#
loop_
_entity.id
_entity.type
_entity.pdbx_description
1 polymer ?
#
loop_
_entity_poly.entity_id
_entity_poly.type
_entity_poly.pdbx_seq_one_letter_code
_entity_poly.pdbx_strand_id
1 'polypeptide(L)'
;MKNNNPQWLENAVFYEIYPQSYKDTNADGIGDLAGMTESLPYIKSIGCNAIWINPCFESPFFDAGYDISNYKKVAPRYGTNEDLKRFFEEAHKLNIHVILDLVPGHTSIEHRWFKESMKIDRNEFTDRYIWTDSVWEDVSGVENITGSIRGISDRDGTCAANFYTIQPALNYGFANPTKPWMQAVDAPGPMATREAMKDVMRFWLNMGCDGFRVDMAQSLVKGDTDSKATIALWQDFRAFLNKEFPEAVMISEWGQPDKSLMGGFHMDFLLHFGPSHYNDLFRVEEPFFSRKGTGDASEFVKTYEENYAKTEGKGLICIPSGNHDMSRISQRLDKKEIKLAFSFILTMPGAPFIYYGDEIGMRHLEGAKSVEGGFERTASRSPMQWNSSVNAGFSAADPENLYIPIDSDVNRPTVEKAVNDPDSIYNEVRKLIELRQAHVALSNVQIVLVHIEVVFRISGCRLHQLQKGLTSGLRGVLQDCQRFVQGLVTDQIHNDGHLTRTNAGITKNCPSFHVVFLLLLLRITGVALKGTGGNELTQLVANHVLSHIHRHMLAAVVDGKGVTNEFGEDRGGAAPGLDDLLLAGSVHSFNVLQKSSLDERSFFNASTHCLKLLSYLPARFTMSLSERL
;
A
#
# COMPACT_ATOMS: atom_id res chain seq x y z
N MET A 1 4.47 11.45 21.16
CA MET A 1 3.01 11.70 20.98
C MET A 1 2.40 10.39 20.53
N LYS A 2 1.34 9.91 21.17
CA LYS A 2 0.61 8.75 20.64
C LYS A 2 0.08 9.15 19.27
N ASN A 3 0.30 8.30 18.23
CA ASN A 3 -0.28 8.53 16.92
C ASN A 3 -1.80 8.56 17.04
N ASN A 4 -2.39 9.73 16.82
CA ASN A 4 -3.84 9.89 16.71
C ASN A 4 -4.31 9.51 15.28
N ASN A 5 -3.82 8.39 14.75
CA ASN A 5 -4.31 7.90 13.47
C ASN A 5 -5.62 7.14 13.71
N PRO A 6 -6.61 7.27 12.84
CA PRO A 6 -7.81 6.46 12.87
C PRO A 6 -7.48 4.97 12.88
N GLN A 7 -8.15 4.21 13.75
CA GLN A 7 -7.85 2.79 13.95
C GLN A 7 -8.03 1.96 12.67
N TRP A 8 -8.97 2.33 11.81
CA TRP A 8 -9.24 1.61 10.57
C TRP A 8 -8.05 1.60 9.60
N LEU A 9 -7.13 2.58 9.69
CA LEU A 9 -5.91 2.62 8.86
C LEU A 9 -4.92 1.51 9.15
N GLU A 10 -4.90 0.95 10.36
CA GLU A 10 -3.90 -0.06 10.75
C GLU A 10 -3.93 -1.30 9.86
N ASN A 11 -5.13 -1.65 9.35
CA ASN A 11 -5.35 -2.81 8.49
C ASN A 11 -5.97 -2.43 7.14
N ALA A 12 -5.80 -1.18 6.71
CA ALA A 12 -6.37 -0.71 5.46
C ALA A 12 -5.68 -1.36 4.26
N VAL A 13 -6.50 -1.87 3.34
CA VAL A 13 -6.14 -2.26 1.98
C VAL A 13 -7.05 -1.49 1.06
N PHE A 14 -6.45 -0.58 0.31
CA PHE A 14 -7.17 0.33 -0.57
C PHE A 14 -7.41 -0.29 -1.95
N TYR A 15 -8.55 0.04 -2.54
CA TYR A 15 -8.87 -0.24 -3.93
C TYR A 15 -9.04 1.09 -4.66
N GLU A 16 -8.22 1.36 -5.67
CA GLU A 16 -8.29 2.59 -6.46
C GLU A 16 -9.26 2.42 -7.63
N ILE A 17 -10.23 3.34 -7.73
CA ILE A 17 -11.22 3.38 -8.80
C ILE A 17 -10.99 4.59 -9.70
N TYR A 18 -10.87 4.34 -11.00
CA TYR A 18 -10.93 5.35 -12.05
C TYR A 18 -12.37 5.42 -12.56
N PRO A 19 -13.18 6.44 -12.18
CA PRO A 19 -14.64 6.41 -12.32
C PRO A 19 -15.11 6.13 -13.73
N GLN A 20 -14.59 6.85 -14.71
CA GLN A 20 -15.05 6.76 -16.10
C GLN A 20 -14.79 5.40 -16.78
N SER A 21 -13.99 4.54 -16.17
CA SER A 21 -13.62 3.22 -16.70
C SER A 21 -14.05 2.06 -15.81
N TYR A 22 -14.87 2.30 -14.78
CA TYR A 22 -15.15 1.24 -13.82
C TYR A 22 -16.41 0.43 -14.20
N LYS A 23 -17.58 1.07 -14.31
CA LYS A 23 -18.81 0.45 -14.78
C LYS A 23 -19.82 1.51 -15.22
N ASP A 24 -20.36 1.37 -16.40
CA ASP A 24 -21.39 2.21 -17.01
C ASP A 24 -22.76 1.56 -16.89
N THR A 25 -23.73 2.24 -16.27
CA THR A 25 -25.10 1.74 -16.09
C THR A 25 -26.12 2.43 -16.99
N ASN A 26 -25.77 3.57 -17.60
CA ASN A 26 -26.67 4.38 -18.43
C ASN A 26 -26.44 4.20 -19.94
N ALA A 27 -25.43 3.41 -20.33
CA ALA A 27 -25.06 3.10 -21.71
C ALA A 27 -24.58 4.32 -22.51
N ASP A 28 -23.89 5.27 -21.88
CA ASP A 28 -23.26 6.41 -22.57
C ASP A 28 -21.77 6.17 -22.91
N GLY A 29 -21.23 5.02 -22.53
CA GLY A 29 -19.83 4.64 -22.77
C GLY A 29 -18.85 5.12 -21.71
N ILE A 30 -19.33 5.74 -20.62
CA ILE A 30 -18.55 6.28 -19.51
C ILE A 30 -19.05 5.65 -18.21
N GLY A 31 -18.16 5.20 -17.35
CA GLY A 31 -18.52 4.67 -16.03
C GLY A 31 -19.18 5.72 -15.13
N ASP A 32 -20.02 5.28 -14.21
CA ASP A 32 -20.81 6.14 -13.35
C ASP A 32 -20.87 5.69 -11.89
N LEU A 33 -21.36 6.55 -11.00
CA LEU A 33 -21.48 6.28 -9.56
C LEU A 33 -22.49 5.17 -9.23
N ALA A 34 -23.51 4.97 -10.07
CA ALA A 34 -24.44 3.88 -9.89
C ALA A 34 -23.75 2.54 -10.14
N GLY A 35 -22.96 2.43 -11.21
CA GLY A 35 -22.15 1.25 -11.52
C GLY A 35 -21.08 0.98 -10.47
N MET A 36 -20.45 2.02 -9.95
CA MET A 36 -19.52 1.89 -8.81
C MET A 36 -20.23 1.34 -7.58
N THR A 37 -21.44 1.84 -7.27
CA THR A 37 -22.26 1.39 -6.13
C THR A 37 -22.66 -0.08 -6.26
N GLU A 38 -23.13 -0.49 -7.45
CA GLU A 38 -23.45 -1.90 -7.72
C GLU A 38 -22.24 -2.84 -7.56
N SER A 39 -21.04 -2.31 -7.73
CA SER A 39 -19.80 -3.10 -7.69
C SER A 39 -19.14 -3.18 -6.31
N LEU A 40 -19.68 -2.51 -5.29
CA LEU A 40 -19.15 -2.56 -3.90
C LEU A 40 -19.05 -4.00 -3.34
N PRO A 41 -20.02 -4.91 -3.56
CA PRO A 41 -19.90 -6.31 -3.13
C PRO A 41 -18.67 -7.03 -3.73
N TYR A 42 -18.29 -6.71 -4.96
CA TYR A 42 -17.08 -7.24 -5.58
C TYR A 42 -15.82 -6.78 -4.84
N ILE A 43 -15.70 -5.47 -4.57
CA ILE A 43 -14.55 -4.91 -3.83
C ILE A 43 -14.46 -5.54 -2.44
N LYS A 44 -15.60 -5.71 -1.75
CA LYS A 44 -15.67 -6.42 -0.48
C LYS A 44 -15.20 -7.87 -0.59
N SER A 45 -15.55 -8.56 -1.68
CA SER A 45 -15.17 -9.96 -1.91
C SER A 45 -13.67 -10.17 -2.14
N ILE A 46 -12.94 -9.16 -2.64
CA ILE A 46 -11.47 -9.15 -2.70
C ILE A 46 -10.87 -9.10 -1.29
N GLY A 47 -11.56 -8.45 -0.34
CA GLY A 47 -11.10 -8.20 1.03
C GLY A 47 -10.65 -6.77 1.28
N CYS A 48 -10.74 -5.87 0.29
CA CYS A 48 -10.45 -4.45 0.47
C CYS A 48 -11.46 -3.80 1.43
N ASN A 49 -10.98 -2.92 2.28
CA ASN A 49 -11.77 -2.20 3.28
C ASN A 49 -11.65 -0.67 3.18
N ALA A 50 -10.99 -0.19 2.14
CA ALA A 50 -10.93 1.22 1.79
C ALA A 50 -10.95 1.40 0.28
N ILE A 51 -11.51 2.50 -0.20
CA ILE A 51 -11.58 2.88 -1.63
C ILE A 51 -10.99 4.28 -1.78
N TRP A 52 -10.16 4.45 -2.81
CA TRP A 52 -9.76 5.75 -3.32
C TRP A 52 -10.43 5.97 -4.68
N ILE A 53 -11.20 7.06 -4.79
CA ILE A 53 -11.84 7.49 -6.05
C ILE A 53 -10.99 8.59 -6.67
N ASN A 54 -10.50 8.38 -7.91
CA ASN A 54 -9.87 9.42 -8.71
C ASN A 54 -10.86 10.58 -8.97
N PRO A 55 -10.42 11.77 -9.43
CA PRO A 55 -11.28 12.94 -9.47
C PRO A 55 -12.62 12.69 -10.16
N CYS A 56 -13.70 12.95 -9.41
CA CYS A 56 -15.07 12.79 -9.89
C CYS A 56 -15.87 14.10 -9.90
N PHE A 57 -15.21 15.24 -9.64
CA PHE A 57 -15.83 16.55 -9.59
C PHE A 57 -16.04 17.15 -11.00
N GLU A 58 -16.88 18.17 -11.07
CA GLU A 58 -17.16 18.87 -12.32
C GLU A 58 -15.86 19.45 -12.93
N SER A 59 -15.61 19.08 -14.17
CA SER A 59 -14.38 19.36 -14.91
C SER A 59 -14.69 19.42 -16.41
N PRO A 60 -13.97 20.17 -17.23
CA PRO A 60 -13.99 20.03 -18.68
C PRO A 60 -13.23 18.78 -19.18
N PHE A 61 -12.52 18.06 -18.28
CA PHE A 61 -11.77 16.84 -18.58
C PHE A 61 -10.64 17.00 -19.58
N PHE A 62 -9.97 18.14 -19.57
CA PHE A 62 -8.73 18.31 -20.33
C PHE A 62 -7.57 17.52 -19.71
N ASP A 63 -7.64 17.26 -18.39
CA ASP A 63 -6.70 16.42 -17.65
C ASP A 63 -7.45 15.42 -16.74
N ALA A 64 -8.30 14.60 -17.36
CA ALA A 64 -8.94 13.46 -16.72
C ALA A 64 -9.72 13.75 -15.42
N GLY A 65 -10.13 15.00 -15.20
CA GLY A 65 -10.82 15.44 -13.99
C GLY A 65 -9.91 16.17 -12.98
N TYR A 66 -8.60 16.19 -13.17
CA TYR A 66 -7.68 16.97 -12.33
C TYR A 66 -7.77 18.48 -12.60
N ASP A 67 -8.35 18.90 -13.72
CA ASP A 67 -8.69 20.28 -14.04
C ASP A 67 -10.12 20.62 -13.56
N ILE A 68 -10.28 20.77 -12.23
CA ILE A 68 -11.58 20.94 -11.58
C ILE A 68 -12.18 22.31 -11.87
N SER A 69 -13.44 22.35 -12.35
CA SER A 69 -14.23 23.57 -12.55
C SER A 69 -15.21 23.88 -11.41
N ASN A 70 -15.56 22.88 -10.58
CA ASN A 70 -16.38 23.06 -9.38
C ASN A 70 -16.10 21.95 -8.35
N TYR A 71 -15.44 22.31 -7.27
CA TYR A 71 -15.06 21.38 -6.20
C TYR A 71 -16.23 20.74 -5.44
N LYS A 72 -17.40 21.37 -5.41
CA LYS A 72 -18.54 20.93 -4.61
C LYS A 72 -19.65 20.28 -5.43
N LYS A 73 -19.33 19.89 -6.66
CA LYS A 73 -20.30 19.27 -7.57
C LYS A 73 -19.66 18.08 -8.27
N VAL A 74 -20.32 16.95 -8.21
CA VAL A 74 -20.00 15.77 -9.02
C VAL A 74 -20.16 16.11 -10.50
N ALA A 75 -19.26 15.62 -11.35
CA ALA A 75 -19.37 15.77 -12.79
C ALA A 75 -20.66 15.09 -13.31
N PRO A 76 -21.47 15.77 -14.12
CA PRO A 76 -22.76 15.22 -14.60
C PRO A 76 -22.62 13.87 -15.32
N ARG A 77 -21.47 13.59 -15.94
CA ARG A 77 -21.19 12.30 -16.59
C ARG A 77 -21.13 11.13 -15.60
N TYR A 78 -20.85 11.38 -14.32
CA TYR A 78 -20.76 10.35 -13.29
C TYR A 78 -22.02 10.25 -12.43
N GLY A 79 -22.90 11.26 -12.49
CA GLY A 79 -24.11 11.34 -11.67
C GLY A 79 -24.22 12.65 -10.91
N THR A 80 -24.73 12.59 -9.69
CA THR A 80 -25.01 13.73 -8.82
C THR A 80 -24.30 13.63 -7.46
N ASN A 81 -24.33 14.71 -6.68
CA ASN A 81 -23.86 14.69 -5.31
C ASN A 81 -24.60 13.66 -4.46
N GLU A 82 -25.90 13.47 -4.68
CA GLU A 82 -26.70 12.48 -3.95
C GLU A 82 -26.32 11.05 -4.33
N ASP A 83 -25.88 10.81 -5.57
CA ASP A 83 -25.36 9.50 -5.98
C ASP A 83 -24.04 9.18 -5.28
N LEU A 84 -23.14 10.18 -5.15
CA LEU A 84 -21.89 10.01 -4.42
C LEU A 84 -22.12 9.83 -2.92
N LYS A 85 -23.07 10.56 -2.33
CA LYS A 85 -23.48 10.35 -0.94
C LYS A 85 -24.01 8.93 -0.73
N ARG A 86 -24.89 8.46 -1.61
CA ARG A 86 -25.38 7.08 -1.58
C ARG A 86 -24.25 6.06 -1.69
N PHE A 87 -23.25 6.32 -2.53
CA PHE A 87 -22.06 5.47 -2.62
C PHE A 87 -21.33 5.36 -1.27
N PHE A 88 -21.13 6.47 -0.55
CA PHE A 88 -20.54 6.44 0.79
C PHE A 88 -21.37 5.62 1.76
N GLU A 89 -22.68 5.84 1.78
CA GLU A 89 -23.60 5.13 2.68
C GLU A 89 -23.60 3.61 2.41
N GLU A 90 -23.60 3.17 1.15
CA GLU A 90 -23.55 1.75 0.79
C GLU A 90 -22.18 1.13 1.08
N ALA A 91 -21.07 1.86 0.85
CA ALA A 91 -19.73 1.41 1.21
C ALA A 91 -19.58 1.22 2.74
N HIS A 92 -20.06 2.16 3.53
CA HIS A 92 -20.04 2.07 5.00
C HIS A 92 -20.84 0.88 5.53
N LYS A 93 -21.98 0.52 4.92
CA LYS A 93 -22.74 -0.70 5.29
C LYS A 93 -21.91 -1.97 5.11
N LEU A 94 -20.94 -1.95 4.21
CA LEU A 94 -20.00 -3.05 3.98
C LEU A 94 -18.70 -2.92 4.79
N ASN A 95 -18.60 -1.93 5.68
CA ASN A 95 -17.38 -1.56 6.39
C ASN A 95 -16.23 -1.28 5.41
N ILE A 96 -16.47 -0.45 4.40
CA ILE A 96 -15.52 0.07 3.45
C ILE A 96 -15.47 1.58 3.61
N HIS A 97 -14.28 2.12 3.91
CA HIS A 97 -14.04 3.56 3.97
C HIS A 97 -13.80 4.12 2.57
N VAL A 98 -14.19 5.38 2.33
CA VAL A 98 -14.06 6.01 1.02
C VAL A 98 -13.32 7.33 1.12
N ILE A 99 -12.22 7.47 0.39
CA ILE A 99 -11.51 8.73 0.25
C ILE A 99 -11.64 9.28 -1.18
N LEU A 100 -11.69 10.60 -1.29
CA LEU A 100 -11.75 11.32 -2.55
C LEU A 100 -10.38 11.88 -2.94
N ASP A 101 -10.20 12.15 -4.21
CA ASP A 101 -9.04 12.91 -4.68
C ASP A 101 -9.26 14.42 -4.44
N LEU A 102 -8.36 15.08 -3.74
CA LEU A 102 -8.35 16.51 -3.51
C LEU A 102 -7.23 17.13 -4.34
N VAL A 103 -7.56 18.06 -5.22
CA VAL A 103 -6.60 18.78 -6.07
C VAL A 103 -6.45 20.21 -5.58
N PRO A 104 -5.62 20.47 -4.55
CA PRO A 104 -5.58 21.79 -3.93
C PRO A 104 -4.63 22.78 -4.62
N GLY A 105 -3.75 22.31 -5.51
CA GLY A 105 -2.69 23.14 -6.11
C GLY A 105 -3.16 24.06 -7.24
N HIS A 106 -4.26 23.70 -7.89
CA HIS A 106 -4.76 24.42 -9.08
C HIS A 106 -6.25 24.16 -9.30
N THR A 107 -6.82 24.86 -10.26
CA THR A 107 -8.16 24.59 -10.80
C THR A 107 -8.08 24.52 -12.33
N SER A 108 -9.20 24.19 -12.98
CA SER A 108 -9.36 24.47 -14.41
C SER A 108 -9.39 25.99 -14.66
N ILE A 109 -8.99 26.40 -15.86
CA ILE A 109 -9.29 27.77 -16.38
C ILE A 109 -10.80 28.03 -16.45
N GLU A 110 -11.62 26.97 -16.50
CA GLU A 110 -13.09 27.06 -16.50
C GLU A 110 -13.70 27.30 -15.11
N HIS A 111 -12.92 27.21 -14.03
CA HIS A 111 -13.40 27.40 -12.68
C HIS A 111 -13.89 28.84 -12.45
N ARG A 112 -15.04 29.00 -11.77
CA ARG A 112 -15.60 30.32 -11.47
C ARG A 112 -14.58 31.23 -10.77
N TRP A 113 -13.81 30.71 -9.81
CA TRP A 113 -12.81 31.51 -9.09
C TRP A 113 -11.77 32.09 -10.07
N PHE A 114 -11.33 31.31 -11.05
CA PHE A 114 -10.37 31.78 -12.03
C PHE A 114 -10.97 32.83 -12.95
N LYS A 115 -12.18 32.58 -13.48
CA LYS A 115 -12.90 33.54 -14.33
C LYS A 115 -13.13 34.89 -13.64
N GLU A 116 -13.46 34.86 -12.36
CA GLU A 116 -13.61 36.08 -11.55
C GLU A 116 -12.25 36.76 -11.28
N SER A 117 -11.17 35.99 -11.06
CA SER A 117 -9.83 36.55 -10.83
C SER A 117 -9.24 37.25 -12.03
N MET A 118 -9.68 36.90 -13.25
CA MET A 118 -9.24 37.53 -14.52
C MET A 118 -9.80 38.92 -14.74
N LYS A 119 -10.84 39.34 -14.01
CA LYS A 119 -11.48 40.66 -14.19
C LYS A 119 -10.55 41.78 -13.74
N ILE A 120 -10.66 42.92 -14.42
CA ILE A 120 -9.87 44.12 -14.11
C ILE A 120 -10.23 44.67 -12.70
N ASP A 121 -11.51 44.64 -12.34
CA ASP A 121 -11.99 45.09 -11.06
C ASP A 121 -11.64 44.06 -9.98
N ARG A 122 -11.02 44.54 -8.89
CA ARG A 122 -10.70 43.66 -7.73
C ARG A 122 -11.98 43.13 -7.09
N ASN A 123 -11.96 41.83 -6.79
CA ASN A 123 -13.03 41.11 -6.12
C ASN A 123 -12.45 40.07 -5.16
N GLU A 124 -13.27 39.29 -4.49
CA GLU A 124 -12.86 38.27 -3.52
C GLU A 124 -11.98 37.16 -4.09
N PHE A 125 -11.97 36.97 -5.41
CA PHE A 125 -11.18 35.95 -6.10
C PHE A 125 -9.88 36.47 -6.71
N THR A 126 -9.67 37.77 -6.71
CA THR A 126 -8.50 38.42 -7.37
C THR A 126 -7.19 37.81 -6.90
N ASP A 127 -7.03 37.60 -5.60
CA ASP A 127 -5.81 37.08 -4.99
C ASP A 127 -5.88 35.58 -4.71
N ARG A 128 -6.91 34.88 -5.24
CA ARG A 128 -7.07 33.42 -5.15
C ARG A 128 -6.04 32.69 -6.01
N TYR A 129 -5.53 33.35 -7.04
CA TYR A 129 -4.50 32.83 -7.95
C TYR A 129 -3.26 33.70 -7.91
N ILE A 130 -2.16 33.16 -8.39
CA ILE A 130 -0.88 33.88 -8.43
C ILE A 130 -0.80 34.67 -9.73
N TRP A 131 -0.89 35.99 -9.62
CA TRP A 131 -0.76 36.92 -10.75
C TRP A 131 0.44 37.83 -10.54
N THR A 132 1.19 38.10 -11.62
CA THR A 132 2.20 39.18 -11.66
C THR A 132 1.55 40.54 -11.85
N ASP A 133 2.34 41.62 -11.68
CA ASP A 133 1.88 43.00 -11.88
C ASP A 133 1.84 43.41 -13.36
N SER A 134 2.45 42.62 -14.25
CA SER A 134 2.46 42.90 -15.69
C SER A 134 2.49 41.59 -16.51
N VAL A 135 1.81 41.59 -17.66
CA VAL A 135 1.83 40.50 -18.65
C VAL A 135 3.24 40.23 -19.19
N TRP A 136 4.16 41.15 -19.07
CA TRP A 136 5.56 41.02 -19.50
C TRP A 136 6.44 40.39 -18.42
N GLU A 137 5.95 40.26 -17.21
CA GLU A 137 6.70 39.68 -16.12
C GLU A 137 6.65 38.14 -16.18
N ASP A 138 7.81 37.53 -16.01
CA ASP A 138 7.96 36.08 -16.05
C ASP A 138 7.89 35.46 -14.62
N VAL A 139 7.24 34.32 -14.52
CA VAL A 139 7.16 33.50 -13.30
C VAL A 139 8.12 32.31 -13.36
N SER A 140 8.86 32.13 -14.45
CA SER A 140 9.83 31.04 -14.61
C SER A 140 10.95 31.10 -13.57
N GLY A 141 11.49 29.92 -13.20
CA GLY A 141 12.57 29.82 -12.24
C GLY A 141 12.14 29.91 -10.77
N VAL A 142 10.86 30.09 -10.50
CA VAL A 142 10.31 29.94 -9.14
C VAL A 142 9.95 28.47 -8.90
N GLU A 143 10.46 27.90 -7.85
CA GLU A 143 10.17 26.51 -7.48
C GLU A 143 8.66 26.29 -7.27
N ASN A 144 8.16 25.16 -7.73
CA ASN A 144 6.75 24.78 -7.74
C ASN A 144 5.87 25.64 -8.68
N ILE A 145 6.45 26.32 -9.66
CA ILE A 145 5.74 26.93 -10.80
C ILE A 145 6.25 26.29 -12.08
N THR A 146 5.38 25.63 -12.83
CA THR A 146 5.78 24.88 -14.04
C THR A 146 5.65 25.68 -15.32
N GLY A 147 4.87 26.77 -15.30
CA GLY A 147 4.66 27.60 -16.48
C GLY A 147 3.86 28.86 -16.20
N SER A 148 3.48 29.56 -17.28
CA SER A 148 2.74 30.79 -17.21
C SER A 148 1.57 30.83 -18.19
N ILE A 149 0.49 31.50 -17.80
CA ILE A 149 -0.72 31.72 -18.58
C ILE A 149 -0.81 33.22 -18.88
N ARG A 150 -0.85 33.58 -20.16
CA ARG A 150 -0.82 34.98 -20.63
C ARG A 150 -1.92 35.26 -21.64
N GLY A 151 -2.41 36.48 -21.65
CA GLY A 151 -3.26 37.02 -22.74
C GLY A 151 -4.69 36.51 -22.77
N ILE A 152 -5.18 35.91 -21.67
CA ILE A 152 -6.56 35.42 -21.56
C ILE A 152 -7.38 36.18 -20.52
N SER A 153 -6.86 37.29 -19.98
CA SER A 153 -7.52 38.06 -18.90
C SER A 153 -7.67 39.53 -19.29
N ASP A 154 -8.66 40.19 -18.70
CA ASP A 154 -8.88 41.64 -18.85
C ASP A 154 -7.87 42.46 -18.02
N ARG A 155 -7.26 41.84 -16.98
CA ARG A 155 -6.25 42.48 -16.13
C ARG A 155 -4.85 42.37 -16.77
N ASP A 156 -3.98 43.36 -16.53
CA ASP A 156 -2.56 43.20 -16.78
C ASP A 156 -1.96 42.23 -15.79
N GLY A 157 -1.22 41.25 -16.27
CA GLY A 157 -0.58 40.22 -15.45
C GLY A 157 -0.41 38.89 -16.17
N THR A 158 0.58 38.14 -15.69
CA THR A 158 0.78 36.76 -16.05
C THR A 158 0.31 35.88 -14.86
N CYS A 159 -0.53 34.88 -15.10
CA CYS A 159 -0.90 33.91 -14.09
C CYS A 159 0.08 32.74 -14.06
N ALA A 160 0.47 32.29 -12.89
CA ALA A 160 1.28 31.08 -12.72
C ALA A 160 0.46 29.82 -13.03
N ALA A 161 1.06 28.86 -13.73
CA ALA A 161 0.52 27.51 -13.91
C ALA A 161 1.14 26.55 -12.89
N ASN A 162 0.32 25.67 -12.31
CA ASN A 162 0.81 24.66 -11.36
C ASN A 162 1.32 23.40 -12.06
N PHE A 163 0.65 22.93 -13.10
CA PHE A 163 1.06 21.77 -13.88
C PHE A 163 0.92 22.05 -15.39
N TYR A 164 -0.30 22.00 -15.96
CA TYR A 164 -0.54 22.42 -17.35
C TYR A 164 -0.94 23.89 -17.44
N THR A 165 -0.81 24.49 -18.63
CA THR A 165 -1.26 25.86 -18.87
C THR A 165 -2.76 26.09 -18.74
N ILE A 166 -3.54 25.01 -18.68
CA ILE A 166 -4.98 25.02 -18.37
C ILE A 166 -5.27 24.91 -16.86
N GLN A 167 -4.23 24.86 -16.03
CA GLN A 167 -4.31 24.64 -14.59
C GLN A 167 -3.63 25.77 -13.81
N PRO A 168 -4.31 26.95 -13.70
CA PRO A 168 -3.80 28.10 -12.98
C PRO A 168 -3.59 27.78 -11.51
N ALA A 169 -2.42 28.19 -10.99
CA ALA A 169 -2.00 27.89 -9.63
C ALA A 169 -2.81 28.68 -8.61
N LEU A 170 -3.42 27.97 -7.64
CA LEU A 170 -4.01 28.58 -6.46
C LEU A 170 -2.93 29.21 -5.57
N ASN A 171 -3.25 30.33 -4.96
CA ASN A 171 -2.31 31.14 -4.21
C ASN A 171 -2.29 30.73 -2.73
N TYR A 172 -1.30 29.93 -2.33
CA TYR A 172 -0.99 29.64 -0.92
C TYR A 172 0.20 30.45 -0.40
N GLY A 173 0.68 31.40 -1.22
CA GLY A 173 1.78 32.30 -0.90
C GLY A 173 3.16 31.77 -1.29
N PHE A 174 4.14 32.61 -1.00
CA PHE A 174 5.56 32.37 -1.24
C PHE A 174 6.28 32.24 0.11
N ALA A 175 7.20 31.28 0.21
CA ALA A 175 8.04 31.12 1.40
C ALA A 175 8.98 32.33 1.56
N ASN A 176 9.50 32.86 0.45
CA ASN A 176 10.41 34.01 0.41
C ASN A 176 9.97 35.01 -0.66
N PRO A 177 9.02 35.90 -0.41
CA PRO A 177 8.60 36.92 -1.39
C PRO A 177 9.75 37.87 -1.74
N THR A 178 10.05 38.02 -3.00
CA THR A 178 11.12 38.92 -3.50
C THR A 178 10.61 39.99 -4.44
N LYS A 179 9.36 39.90 -4.88
CA LYS A 179 8.71 40.85 -5.80
C LYS A 179 7.40 41.35 -5.22
N PRO A 180 6.91 42.56 -5.59
CA PRO A 180 5.68 43.15 -5.04
C PRO A 180 4.42 42.27 -5.15
N TRP A 181 4.29 41.54 -6.25
CA TRP A 181 3.16 40.64 -6.49
C TRP A 181 3.23 39.31 -5.75
N MET A 182 4.39 38.94 -5.18
CA MET A 182 4.54 37.73 -4.37
C MET A 182 3.96 37.97 -3.00
N GLN A 183 2.88 37.30 -2.66
CA GLN A 183 2.27 37.38 -1.33
C GLN A 183 2.92 36.40 -0.38
N ALA A 184 3.19 36.83 0.85
CA ALA A 184 3.65 35.93 1.91
C ALA A 184 2.54 34.94 2.30
N VAL A 185 2.91 33.80 2.90
CA VAL A 185 1.97 32.71 3.25
C VAL A 185 0.86 33.13 4.22
N ASP A 186 1.06 34.19 4.99
CA ASP A 186 0.12 34.78 5.96
C ASP A 186 -0.65 35.99 5.41
N ALA A 187 -0.43 36.36 4.14
CA ALA A 187 -1.17 37.45 3.50
C ALA A 187 -2.66 37.08 3.31
N PRO A 188 -3.56 38.08 3.20
CA PRO A 188 -5.00 37.85 3.10
C PRO A 188 -5.43 36.93 1.96
N GLY A 189 -4.81 37.00 0.79
CA GLY A 189 -5.12 36.16 -0.38
C GLY A 189 -4.82 34.67 -0.11
N PRO A 190 -3.58 34.29 0.25
CA PRO A 190 -3.23 32.95 0.66
C PRO A 190 -4.09 32.39 1.80
N MET A 191 -4.36 33.20 2.82
CA MET A 191 -5.24 32.79 3.91
C MET A 191 -6.67 32.50 3.45
N ALA A 192 -7.23 33.35 2.57
CA ALA A 192 -8.57 33.13 2.01
C ALA A 192 -8.61 31.87 1.13
N THR A 193 -7.53 31.56 0.38
CA THR A 193 -7.40 30.33 -0.41
C THR A 193 -7.42 29.09 0.49
N ARG A 194 -6.66 29.14 1.60
CA ARG A 194 -6.59 28.08 2.59
C ARG A 194 -7.97 27.77 3.20
N GLU A 195 -8.69 28.81 3.63
CA GLU A 195 -10.03 28.66 4.19
C GLU A 195 -11.05 28.13 3.16
N ALA A 196 -10.95 28.56 1.89
CA ALA A 196 -11.82 28.04 0.83
C ALA A 196 -11.57 26.54 0.59
N MET A 197 -10.33 26.08 0.68
CA MET A 197 -10.03 24.65 0.52
C MET A 197 -10.50 23.84 1.75
N LYS A 198 -10.37 24.37 2.97
CA LYS A 198 -10.99 23.76 4.16
C LYS A 198 -12.50 23.64 4.02
N ASP A 199 -13.14 24.63 3.41
CA ASP A 199 -14.59 24.62 3.15
C ASP A 199 -14.99 23.55 2.11
N VAL A 200 -14.13 23.29 1.11
CA VAL A 200 -14.30 22.15 0.19
C VAL A 200 -14.19 20.83 0.94
N MET A 201 -13.16 20.65 1.77
CA MET A 201 -12.97 19.44 2.56
C MET A 201 -14.16 19.21 3.50
N ARG A 202 -14.59 20.24 4.22
CA ARG A 202 -15.75 20.20 5.13
C ARG A 202 -17.02 19.76 4.41
N PHE A 203 -17.24 20.25 3.19
CA PHE A 203 -18.41 19.88 2.39
C PHE A 203 -18.50 18.38 2.15
N TRP A 204 -17.42 17.75 1.67
CA TRP A 204 -17.42 16.33 1.37
C TRP A 204 -17.37 15.44 2.61
N LEU A 205 -16.64 15.85 3.65
CA LEU A 205 -16.63 15.13 4.94
C LEU A 205 -18.02 15.10 5.60
N ASN A 206 -18.78 16.20 5.51
CA ASN A 206 -20.17 16.24 5.99
C ASN A 206 -21.11 15.37 5.11
N MET A 207 -20.76 15.09 3.88
CA MET A 207 -21.52 14.16 3.02
C MET A 207 -21.19 12.70 3.27
N GLY A 208 -20.15 12.37 4.04
CA GLY A 208 -19.81 11.01 4.41
C GLY A 208 -18.47 10.48 3.86
N CYS A 209 -17.65 11.32 3.23
CA CYS A 209 -16.30 10.96 2.83
C CYS A 209 -15.41 10.73 4.06
N ASP A 210 -14.52 9.73 4.04
CA ASP A 210 -13.62 9.40 5.16
C ASP A 210 -12.25 10.08 5.05
N GLY A 211 -12.01 10.87 4.02
CA GLY A 211 -10.75 11.58 3.86
C GLY A 211 -10.36 11.86 2.41
N PHE A 212 -9.09 12.19 2.21
CA PHE A 212 -8.60 12.63 0.92
C PHE A 212 -7.23 12.03 0.58
N ARG A 213 -7.07 11.62 -0.68
CA ARG A 213 -5.77 11.60 -1.34
C ARG A 213 -5.51 12.99 -1.90
N VAL A 214 -4.36 13.55 -1.62
CA VAL A 214 -4.03 14.94 -1.96
C VAL A 214 -3.04 14.98 -3.10
N ASP A 215 -3.51 15.50 -4.22
CA ASP A 215 -2.75 15.68 -5.45
C ASP A 215 -1.62 16.71 -5.25
N MET A 216 -0.41 16.37 -5.74
CA MET A 216 0.77 17.24 -5.76
C MET A 216 0.98 18.02 -4.45
N ALA A 217 0.86 17.35 -3.30
CA ALA A 217 0.83 17.99 -1.97
C ALA A 217 2.04 18.88 -1.66
N GLN A 218 3.19 18.60 -2.28
CA GLN A 218 4.43 19.36 -2.12
C GLN A 218 4.42 20.73 -2.82
N SER A 219 3.51 20.96 -3.77
CA SER A 219 3.60 22.07 -4.72
C SER A 219 2.93 23.37 -4.29
N LEU A 220 2.24 23.40 -3.13
CA LEU A 220 1.31 24.48 -2.79
C LEU A 220 2.00 25.81 -2.51
N VAL A 221 2.98 25.86 -1.62
CA VAL A 221 3.74 27.08 -1.34
C VAL A 221 4.86 27.21 -2.36
N LYS A 222 5.01 28.39 -2.93
CA LYS A 222 5.97 28.65 -3.99
C LYS A 222 7.32 29.13 -3.43
N GLY A 223 8.41 28.73 -4.09
CA GLY A 223 9.76 29.09 -3.64
C GLY A 223 10.14 28.51 -2.26
N ASP A 224 9.63 27.33 -1.90
CA ASP A 224 9.79 26.67 -0.60
C ASP A 224 10.74 25.46 -0.72
N THR A 225 12.03 25.73 -1.00
CA THR A 225 13.07 24.71 -1.29
C THR A 225 13.25 23.69 -0.16
N ASP A 226 13.08 24.08 1.09
CA ASP A 226 13.20 23.19 2.25
C ASP A 226 11.85 22.63 2.74
N SER A 227 10.76 22.96 2.06
CA SER A 227 9.38 22.54 2.34
C SER A 227 8.82 22.98 3.69
N LYS A 228 9.47 23.90 4.40
CA LYS A 228 9.02 24.31 5.76
C LYS A 228 7.68 25.00 5.75
N ALA A 229 7.45 25.89 4.81
CA ALA A 229 6.19 26.62 4.69
C ALA A 229 5.04 25.72 4.24
N THR A 230 5.31 24.78 3.33
CA THR A 230 4.37 23.74 2.89
C THR A 230 4.01 22.80 4.03
N ILE A 231 4.98 22.36 4.83
CA ILE A 231 4.76 21.56 6.04
C ILE A 231 3.86 22.32 7.03
N ALA A 232 4.15 23.59 7.30
CA ALA A 232 3.34 24.40 8.22
C ALA A 232 1.90 24.60 7.69
N LEU A 233 1.73 24.78 6.38
CA LEU A 233 0.42 24.83 5.73
C LEU A 233 -0.38 23.54 5.96
N TRP A 234 0.23 22.37 5.76
CA TRP A 234 -0.46 21.10 5.96
C TRP A 234 -0.73 20.79 7.44
N GLN A 235 0.11 21.25 8.35
CA GLN A 235 -0.15 21.16 9.79
C GLN A 235 -1.42 21.95 10.19
N ASP A 236 -1.68 23.09 9.53
CA ASP A 236 -2.93 23.84 9.72
C ASP A 236 -4.16 23.07 9.20
N PHE A 237 -4.06 22.43 8.04
CA PHE A 237 -5.11 21.52 7.55
C PHE A 237 -5.31 20.32 8.48
N ARG A 238 -4.24 19.73 8.99
CA ARG A 238 -4.33 18.63 9.95
C ARG A 238 -4.99 19.06 11.26
N ALA A 239 -4.67 20.26 11.77
CA ALA A 239 -5.29 20.80 12.96
C ALA A 239 -6.79 21.02 12.76
N PHE A 240 -7.20 21.49 11.59
CA PHE A 240 -8.61 21.60 11.19
C PHE A 240 -9.30 20.23 11.23
N LEU A 241 -8.73 19.20 10.59
CA LEU A 241 -9.29 17.84 10.59
C LEU A 241 -9.38 17.27 12.01
N ASN A 242 -8.31 17.34 12.78
CA ASN A 242 -8.30 16.84 14.16
C ASN A 242 -9.39 17.46 15.04
N LYS A 243 -9.76 18.72 14.75
CA LYS A 243 -10.79 19.45 15.49
C LYS A 243 -12.21 19.11 15.07
N GLU A 244 -12.47 19.04 13.75
CA GLU A 244 -13.82 18.92 13.20
C GLU A 244 -14.14 17.49 12.74
N PHE A 245 -13.14 16.73 12.29
CA PHE A 245 -13.29 15.39 11.68
C PHE A 245 -12.13 14.46 12.09
N PRO A 246 -12.02 14.07 13.37
CA PRO A 246 -10.85 13.35 13.90
C PRO A 246 -10.61 11.98 13.26
N GLU A 247 -11.64 11.37 12.66
CA GLU A 247 -11.53 10.07 11.95
C GLU A 247 -11.18 10.22 10.46
N ALA A 248 -11.13 11.47 9.94
CA ALA A 248 -10.78 11.70 8.55
C ALA A 248 -9.28 11.63 8.31
N VAL A 249 -8.91 11.12 7.13
CA VAL A 249 -7.50 10.91 6.76
C VAL A 249 -7.05 11.83 5.63
N MET A 250 -5.75 12.14 5.62
CA MET A 250 -5.05 12.75 4.50
C MET A 250 -3.91 11.83 4.06
N ILE A 251 -3.85 11.54 2.77
CA ILE A 251 -2.82 10.72 2.12
C ILE A 251 -2.19 11.58 1.04
N SER A 252 -0.89 11.78 1.08
CA SER A 252 -0.21 12.69 0.14
C SER A 252 0.32 11.98 -1.10
N GLU A 253 0.28 12.68 -2.20
CA GLU A 253 1.20 12.46 -3.30
C GLU A 253 2.36 13.44 -3.14
N TRP A 254 3.42 13.00 -2.45
CA TRP A 254 4.62 13.81 -2.19
C TRP A 254 5.92 13.08 -2.55
N GLY A 255 6.03 11.80 -2.20
CA GLY A 255 7.22 10.99 -2.44
C GLY A 255 8.38 11.28 -1.48
N GLN A 256 8.11 11.97 -0.37
CA GLN A 256 9.04 12.25 0.72
C GLN A 256 8.32 12.04 2.05
N PRO A 257 8.24 10.79 2.53
CA PRO A 257 7.43 10.44 3.70
C PRO A 257 7.78 11.21 4.96
N ASP A 258 9.04 11.54 5.17
CA ASP A 258 9.49 12.36 6.31
C ASP A 258 8.84 13.74 6.32
N LYS A 259 8.84 14.45 5.20
CA LYS A 259 8.22 15.78 5.07
C LYS A 259 6.70 15.71 5.11
N SER A 260 6.12 14.75 4.39
CA SER A 260 4.69 14.52 4.35
C SER A 260 4.12 14.26 5.76
N LEU A 261 4.68 13.29 6.47
CA LEU A 261 4.24 12.94 7.82
C LEU A 261 4.49 14.07 8.83
N MET A 262 5.57 14.84 8.65
CA MET A 262 5.82 16.06 9.42
C MET A 262 4.74 17.12 9.16
N GLY A 263 4.23 17.21 7.93
CA GLY A 263 3.08 18.03 7.55
C GLY A 263 1.75 17.58 8.14
N GLY A 264 1.70 16.39 8.74
CA GLY A 264 0.51 15.85 9.38
C GLY A 264 -0.30 14.90 8.51
N PHE A 265 0.22 14.46 7.37
CA PHE A 265 -0.37 13.39 6.61
C PHE A 265 -0.31 12.06 7.37
N HIS A 266 -1.22 11.15 7.08
CA HIS A 266 -1.24 9.81 7.67
C HIS A 266 -0.37 8.83 6.89
N MET A 267 -0.24 9.07 5.57
CA MET A 267 0.52 8.24 4.64
C MET A 267 1.08 9.08 3.50
N ASP A 268 2.12 8.56 2.85
CA ASP A 268 2.67 9.09 1.60
C ASP A 268 2.91 7.97 0.59
N PHE A 269 2.74 8.27 -0.70
CA PHE A 269 2.96 7.30 -1.77
C PHE A 269 4.44 7.09 -2.08
N LEU A 270 4.82 5.82 -2.31
CA LEU A 270 6.00 5.53 -3.12
C LEU A 270 5.67 5.89 -4.57
N LEU A 271 6.22 6.99 -5.03
CA LEU A 271 6.00 7.46 -6.39
C LEU A 271 6.72 6.57 -7.40
N HIS A 272 6.09 6.38 -8.54
CA HIS A 272 6.62 5.58 -9.65
C HIS A 272 7.70 6.28 -10.48
N PHE A 273 8.05 7.50 -10.13
CA PHE A 273 9.12 8.29 -10.77
C PHE A 273 10.14 8.76 -9.72
N GLY A 274 11.30 9.17 -10.20
CA GLY A 274 12.37 9.68 -9.34
C GLY A 274 13.10 8.60 -8.54
N PRO A 275 13.67 8.94 -7.39
CA PRO A 275 14.65 8.11 -6.68
C PRO A 275 14.04 6.94 -5.88
N SER A 276 12.74 6.64 -6.04
CA SER A 276 12.11 5.54 -5.30
C SER A 276 12.54 4.16 -5.78
N HIS A 277 12.98 4.03 -7.02
CA HIS A 277 13.31 2.75 -7.66
C HIS A 277 12.17 1.71 -7.63
N TYR A 278 10.93 2.16 -7.40
CA TYR A 278 9.77 1.27 -7.28
C TYR A 278 9.46 0.56 -8.59
N ASN A 279 9.67 1.24 -9.73
CA ASN A 279 9.46 0.64 -11.05
C ASN A 279 10.45 -0.48 -11.38
N ASP A 280 11.62 -0.51 -10.76
CA ASP A 280 12.63 -1.57 -10.96
C ASP A 280 12.09 -2.94 -10.56
N LEU A 281 11.08 -2.97 -9.69
CA LEU A 281 10.44 -4.20 -9.26
C LEU A 281 9.51 -4.79 -10.33
N PHE A 282 8.80 -3.94 -11.11
CA PHE A 282 7.64 -4.38 -11.90
C PHE A 282 7.62 -3.92 -13.35
N ARG A 283 8.23 -2.75 -13.71
CA ARG A 283 7.87 -1.99 -14.92
C ARG A 283 9.02 -1.64 -15.86
N VAL A 284 10.25 -1.75 -15.42
CA VAL A 284 11.42 -1.59 -16.28
C VAL A 284 11.51 -2.71 -17.31
N GLU A 285 12.40 -2.62 -18.28
CA GLU A 285 12.55 -3.63 -19.33
C GLU A 285 12.83 -5.03 -18.75
N GLU A 286 13.64 -5.12 -17.72
CA GLU A 286 13.96 -6.34 -16.98
C GLU A 286 13.58 -6.17 -15.50
N PRO A 287 12.29 -6.32 -15.13
CA PRO A 287 11.87 -6.09 -13.76
C PRO A 287 12.35 -7.20 -12.84
N PHE A 288 12.55 -6.84 -11.57
CA PHE A 288 13.03 -7.77 -10.55
C PHE A 288 12.13 -9.01 -10.40
N PHE A 289 10.81 -8.85 -10.47
CA PHE A 289 9.86 -9.95 -10.35
C PHE A 289 9.71 -10.81 -11.61
N SER A 290 10.43 -10.47 -12.70
CA SER A 290 10.45 -11.33 -13.88
C SER A 290 11.26 -12.61 -13.62
N ARG A 291 10.75 -13.74 -14.09
CA ARG A 291 11.46 -15.03 -14.02
C ARG A 291 12.74 -15.08 -14.87
N LYS A 292 12.98 -14.11 -15.73
CA LYS A 292 14.25 -13.95 -16.46
C LYS A 292 15.42 -13.79 -15.49
N GLY A 293 15.17 -13.27 -14.29
CA GLY A 293 16.12 -13.19 -13.17
C GLY A 293 17.29 -12.23 -13.40
N THR A 294 17.10 -11.22 -14.24
CA THR A 294 18.09 -10.20 -14.58
C THR A 294 17.88 -8.90 -13.83
N GLY A 295 16.65 -8.63 -13.34
CA GLY A 295 16.32 -7.43 -12.59
C GLY A 295 17.00 -7.35 -11.21
N ASP A 296 17.20 -6.13 -10.72
CA ASP A 296 17.83 -5.83 -9.41
C ASP A 296 16.90 -4.99 -8.54
N ALA A 297 16.73 -5.37 -7.27
CA ALA A 297 15.94 -4.65 -6.28
C ALA A 297 16.78 -3.87 -5.27
N SER A 298 18.10 -3.86 -5.40
CA SER A 298 19.00 -3.33 -4.37
C SER A 298 18.79 -1.86 -4.09
N GLU A 299 18.61 -1.04 -5.12
CA GLU A 299 18.37 0.41 -4.95
C GLU A 299 16.97 0.67 -4.37
N PHE A 300 15.95 -0.10 -4.77
CA PHE A 300 14.63 0.00 -4.14
C PHE A 300 14.70 -0.33 -2.64
N VAL A 301 15.32 -1.46 -2.27
CA VAL A 301 15.43 -1.88 -0.86
C VAL A 301 16.10 -0.81 -0.03
N LYS A 302 17.23 -0.28 -0.49
CA LYS A 302 17.98 0.80 0.17
C LYS A 302 17.09 2.04 0.37
N THR A 303 16.46 2.50 -0.71
CA THR A 303 15.61 3.71 -0.68
C THR A 303 14.38 3.50 0.21
N TYR A 304 13.77 2.31 0.17
CA TYR A 304 12.64 1.99 1.02
C TYR A 304 13.04 2.00 2.51
N GLU A 305 14.14 1.35 2.86
CA GLU A 305 14.65 1.32 4.24
C GLU A 305 14.95 2.74 4.77
N GLU A 306 15.59 3.58 3.96
CA GLU A 306 15.86 4.98 4.31
C GLU A 306 14.57 5.78 4.55
N ASN A 307 13.59 5.66 3.64
CA ASN A 307 12.30 6.34 3.77
C ASN A 307 11.49 5.80 4.95
N TYR A 308 11.49 4.49 5.14
CA TYR A 308 10.80 3.87 6.26
C TYR A 308 11.38 4.32 7.61
N ALA A 309 12.71 4.35 7.74
CA ALA A 309 13.36 4.85 8.95
C ALA A 309 12.99 6.30 9.25
N LYS A 310 12.90 7.15 8.21
CA LYS A 310 12.50 8.55 8.33
C LYS A 310 11.03 8.74 8.77
N THR A 311 10.17 7.76 8.61
CA THR A 311 8.79 7.85 9.12
C THR A 311 8.73 7.90 10.64
N GLU A 312 9.74 7.38 11.32
CA GLU A 312 9.79 7.30 12.80
C GLU A 312 8.53 6.68 13.42
N GLY A 313 7.82 5.83 12.65
CA GLY A 313 6.55 5.23 13.05
C GLY A 313 5.37 6.22 13.17
N LYS A 314 5.48 7.42 12.60
CA LYS A 314 4.44 8.47 12.66
C LYS A 314 3.31 8.26 11.66
N GLY A 315 3.53 7.45 10.63
CA GLY A 315 2.55 7.14 9.58
C GLY A 315 3.01 5.99 8.70
N LEU A 316 2.33 5.78 7.57
CA LEU A 316 2.55 4.65 6.68
C LEU A 316 3.10 5.11 5.33
N ILE A 317 3.76 4.18 4.62
CA ILE A 317 4.11 4.32 3.20
C ILE A 317 3.05 3.57 2.40
N CYS A 318 2.47 4.21 1.38
CA CYS A 318 1.53 3.58 0.47
C CYS A 318 2.28 2.74 -0.57
N ILE A 319 1.85 1.49 -0.78
CA ILE A 319 2.50 0.53 -1.68
C ILE A 319 1.50 0.13 -2.75
N PRO A 320 1.48 0.80 -3.92
CA PRO A 320 0.49 0.53 -4.97
C PRO A 320 0.89 -0.63 -5.88
N SER A 321 -0.07 -1.43 -6.33
CA SER A 321 0.13 -2.34 -7.47
C SER A 321 0.33 -1.55 -8.76
N GLY A 322 -0.38 -0.46 -8.90
CA GLY A 322 -0.37 0.50 -9.97
C GLY A 322 -1.24 1.70 -9.61
N ASN A 323 -1.40 2.61 -10.53
CA ASN A 323 -2.37 3.70 -10.47
C ASN A 323 -2.73 4.17 -11.90
N HIS A 324 -3.58 5.19 -12.00
CA HIS A 324 -4.03 5.77 -13.26
C HIS A 324 -2.92 6.47 -14.09
N ASP A 325 -1.74 6.69 -13.51
CA ASP A 325 -0.56 7.29 -14.15
C ASP A 325 0.58 6.32 -14.43
N MET A 326 0.45 5.07 -13.96
CA MET A 326 1.45 4.03 -14.18
C MET A 326 1.01 3.06 -15.28
N SER A 327 1.96 2.47 -16.01
CA SER A 327 1.64 1.29 -16.82
C SER A 327 1.17 0.15 -15.90
N ARG A 328 0.27 -0.71 -16.42
CA ARG A 328 -0.20 -1.86 -15.64
C ARG A 328 0.95 -2.83 -15.35
N ILE A 329 0.91 -3.46 -14.21
CA ILE A 329 1.88 -4.48 -13.79
C ILE A 329 1.99 -5.63 -14.81
N SER A 330 0.90 -5.93 -15.52
CA SER A 330 0.81 -6.94 -16.57
C SER A 330 1.55 -6.58 -17.87
N GLN A 331 2.06 -5.34 -18.02
CA GLN A 331 2.82 -4.93 -19.20
C GLN A 331 4.12 -5.74 -19.30
N ARG A 332 4.74 -6.05 -18.18
CA ARG A 332 6.05 -6.72 -18.11
C ARG A 332 6.02 -8.08 -17.43
N LEU A 333 5.00 -8.36 -16.62
CA LEU A 333 4.90 -9.56 -15.81
C LEU A 333 3.77 -10.48 -16.29
N ASP A 334 4.01 -11.78 -16.29
CA ASP A 334 2.96 -12.77 -16.56
C ASP A 334 2.14 -13.11 -15.28
N LYS A 335 1.10 -13.94 -15.43
CA LYS A 335 0.19 -14.35 -14.35
C LYS A 335 0.93 -14.82 -13.08
N LYS A 336 2.01 -15.61 -13.22
CA LYS A 336 2.75 -16.17 -12.07
C LYS A 336 3.63 -15.11 -11.41
N GLU A 337 4.24 -14.27 -12.23
CA GLU A 337 5.07 -13.16 -11.78
C GLU A 337 4.22 -12.08 -11.08
N ILE A 338 3.01 -11.80 -11.59
CA ILE A 338 2.06 -10.90 -10.93
C ILE A 338 1.63 -11.43 -9.57
N LYS A 339 1.35 -12.73 -9.42
CA LYS A 339 1.05 -13.32 -8.11
C LYS A 339 2.19 -13.13 -7.12
N LEU A 340 3.43 -13.28 -7.59
CA LEU A 340 4.61 -13.06 -6.79
C LEU A 340 4.74 -11.58 -6.38
N ALA A 341 4.49 -10.67 -7.30
CA ALA A 341 4.48 -9.24 -7.04
C ALA A 341 3.41 -8.87 -6.00
N PHE A 342 2.20 -9.43 -6.08
CA PHE A 342 1.17 -9.23 -5.06
C PHE A 342 1.54 -9.84 -3.71
N SER A 343 2.24 -10.98 -3.68
CA SER A 343 2.77 -11.53 -2.43
C SER A 343 3.72 -10.54 -1.75
N PHE A 344 4.55 -9.84 -2.50
CA PHE A 344 5.39 -8.76 -2.00
C PHE A 344 4.55 -7.57 -1.52
N ILE A 345 3.70 -6.99 -2.39
CA ILE A 345 2.91 -5.79 -2.09
C ILE A 345 2.07 -5.97 -0.82
N LEU A 346 1.40 -7.12 -0.67
CA LEU A 346 0.47 -7.40 0.42
C LEU A 346 1.14 -7.88 1.71
N THR A 347 2.43 -8.19 1.69
CA THR A 347 3.18 -8.56 2.89
C THR A 347 4.19 -7.50 3.33
N MET A 348 4.44 -6.48 2.49
CA MET A 348 5.27 -5.35 2.88
C MET A 348 4.63 -4.51 3.99
N PRO A 349 5.46 -3.93 4.87
CA PRO A 349 5.01 -2.87 5.77
C PRO A 349 4.47 -1.68 5.00
N GLY A 350 3.43 -1.03 5.53
CA GLY A 350 2.79 0.10 4.87
C GLY A 350 1.33 -0.19 4.52
N ALA A 351 0.74 0.64 3.67
CA ALA A 351 -0.65 0.50 3.22
C ALA A 351 -0.71 0.06 1.75
N PRO A 352 -1.20 -1.16 1.44
CA PRO A 352 -1.38 -1.59 0.06
C PRO A 352 -2.49 -0.84 -0.65
N PHE A 353 -2.24 -0.48 -1.92
CA PHE A 353 -3.23 0.07 -2.85
C PHE A 353 -3.32 -0.83 -4.08
N ILE A 354 -4.50 -1.31 -4.39
CA ILE A 354 -4.78 -2.14 -5.56
C ILE A 354 -5.47 -1.28 -6.61
N TYR A 355 -4.83 -1.07 -7.73
CA TYR A 355 -5.44 -0.37 -8.86
C TYR A 355 -6.43 -1.29 -9.57
N TYR A 356 -7.65 -0.80 -9.84
CA TYR A 356 -8.71 -1.62 -10.43
C TYR A 356 -8.23 -2.41 -11.65
N GLY A 357 -8.57 -3.69 -11.69
CA GLY A 357 -8.20 -4.60 -12.78
C GLY A 357 -6.84 -5.26 -12.64
N ASP A 358 -5.92 -4.76 -11.81
CA ASP A 358 -4.64 -5.43 -11.56
C ASP A 358 -4.86 -6.78 -10.84
N GLU A 359 -5.88 -6.87 -9.98
CA GLU A 359 -6.27 -8.08 -9.27
C GLU A 359 -6.81 -9.20 -10.16
N ILE A 360 -7.21 -8.88 -11.39
CA ILE A 360 -7.58 -9.88 -12.40
C ILE A 360 -6.55 -10.01 -13.51
N GLY A 361 -5.47 -9.20 -13.46
CA GLY A 361 -4.40 -9.18 -14.46
C GLY A 361 -4.81 -8.52 -15.77
N MET A 362 -5.60 -7.43 -15.72
CA MET A 362 -5.93 -6.64 -16.91
C MET A 362 -4.68 -6.19 -17.64
N ARG A 363 -4.71 -6.24 -18.97
CA ARG A 363 -3.57 -5.90 -19.81
C ARG A 363 -3.42 -4.40 -19.97
N HIS A 364 -2.17 -3.97 -20.12
CA HIS A 364 -1.85 -2.63 -20.62
C HIS A 364 -2.12 -2.57 -22.13
N LEU A 365 -2.98 -1.66 -22.57
CA LEU A 365 -3.36 -1.56 -23.98
C LEU A 365 -2.40 -0.65 -24.74
N GLU A 366 -1.24 -1.18 -25.14
CA GLU A 366 -0.23 -0.43 -25.87
C GLU A 366 -0.80 0.23 -27.13
N GLY A 367 -0.40 1.48 -27.38
CA GLY A 367 -0.86 2.26 -28.54
C GLY A 367 -2.29 2.78 -28.43
N ALA A 368 -2.95 2.65 -27.27
CA ALA A 368 -4.25 3.28 -27.06
C ALA A 368 -4.13 4.79 -27.17
N LYS A 369 -4.94 5.36 -28.07
CA LYS A 369 -4.93 6.82 -28.32
C LYS A 369 -5.33 7.58 -27.06
N SER A 370 -4.54 8.59 -26.69
CA SER A 370 -4.89 9.48 -25.58
C SER A 370 -6.16 10.27 -25.89
N VAL A 371 -7.08 10.29 -24.94
CA VAL A 371 -8.32 11.08 -24.99
C VAL A 371 -8.35 12.16 -23.90
N GLU A 372 -7.30 12.21 -23.07
CA GLU A 372 -7.23 13.06 -21.87
C GLU A 372 -5.82 13.60 -21.68
N GLY A 373 -5.69 14.92 -21.64
CA GLY A 373 -4.45 15.61 -21.34
C GLY A 373 -3.30 15.34 -22.32
N GLY A 374 -2.12 15.80 -21.97
CA GLY A 374 -0.93 15.77 -22.81
C GLY A 374 -0.06 14.52 -22.70
N PHE A 375 -0.37 13.55 -21.82
CA PHE A 375 0.41 12.34 -21.63
C PHE A 375 -0.33 11.09 -22.11
N GLU A 376 0.43 10.13 -22.65
CA GLU A 376 -0.10 8.85 -23.10
C GLU A 376 -0.34 7.90 -21.90
N ARG A 377 -1.44 8.11 -21.17
CA ARG A 377 -1.82 7.31 -19.99
C ARG A 377 -3.03 6.39 -20.22
N THR A 378 -3.73 6.55 -21.34
CA THR A 378 -4.98 5.84 -21.67
C THR A 378 -4.82 4.32 -21.62
N ALA A 379 -3.65 3.79 -21.98
CA ALA A 379 -3.35 2.36 -22.00
C ALA A 379 -3.57 1.63 -20.65
N SER A 380 -3.36 2.32 -19.52
CA SER A 380 -3.62 1.80 -18.18
C SER A 380 -5.04 2.07 -17.66
N ARG A 381 -5.78 2.95 -18.34
CA ARG A 381 -7.12 3.44 -17.95
C ARG A 381 -8.26 2.76 -18.70
N SER A 382 -8.00 1.60 -19.36
CA SER A 382 -9.01 0.83 -20.09
C SER A 382 -10.15 0.38 -19.17
N PRO A 383 -11.39 0.25 -19.71
CA PRO A 383 -12.55 -0.15 -18.93
C PRO A 383 -12.39 -1.50 -18.22
N MET A 384 -12.94 -1.58 -17.00
CA MET A 384 -12.97 -2.81 -16.21
C MET A 384 -13.68 -3.94 -16.96
N GLN A 385 -13.15 -5.14 -16.87
CA GLN A 385 -13.61 -6.32 -17.61
C GLN A 385 -14.37 -7.28 -16.68
N TRP A 386 -15.70 -7.14 -16.65
CA TRP A 386 -16.55 -7.88 -15.71
C TRP A 386 -16.83 -9.31 -16.17
N ASN A 387 -17.21 -9.51 -17.44
CA ASN A 387 -17.64 -10.80 -17.96
C ASN A 387 -17.40 -10.91 -19.47
N SER A 388 -17.98 -11.94 -20.11
CA SER A 388 -17.79 -12.23 -21.53
C SER A 388 -18.83 -11.53 -22.44
N SER A 389 -19.74 -10.71 -21.90
CA SER A 389 -20.75 -9.99 -22.70
C SER A 389 -20.14 -8.83 -23.50
N VAL A 390 -21.00 -8.11 -24.25
CA VAL A 390 -20.60 -6.91 -25.00
C VAL A 390 -19.85 -5.95 -24.07
N ASN A 391 -18.81 -5.30 -24.60
CA ASN A 391 -17.94 -4.40 -23.86
C ASN A 391 -17.42 -5.01 -22.53
N ALA A 392 -17.23 -6.32 -22.49
CA ALA A 392 -16.84 -7.06 -21.30
C ALA A 392 -17.74 -6.82 -20.08
N GLY A 393 -19.01 -6.46 -20.27
CA GLY A 393 -19.94 -6.12 -19.20
C GLY A 393 -19.67 -4.77 -18.51
N PHE A 394 -18.78 -3.96 -19.06
CA PHE A 394 -18.55 -2.60 -18.60
C PHE A 394 -19.73 -1.69 -18.91
N SER A 395 -20.22 -1.74 -20.16
CA SER A 395 -21.26 -0.86 -20.70
C SER A 395 -22.18 -1.63 -21.66
N ALA A 396 -23.43 -1.21 -21.74
CA ALA A 396 -24.37 -1.63 -22.76
C ALA A 396 -24.39 -0.70 -24.00
N ALA A 397 -23.53 0.30 -24.06
CA ALA A 397 -23.37 1.17 -25.22
C ALA A 397 -22.85 0.40 -26.45
N ASP A 398 -23.05 0.97 -27.64
CA ASP A 398 -22.35 0.49 -28.82
C ASP A 398 -20.85 0.58 -28.63
N PRO A 399 -20.06 -0.41 -29.04
CA PRO A 399 -18.59 -0.44 -28.78
C PRO A 399 -17.84 0.78 -29.33
N GLU A 400 -18.34 1.41 -30.38
CA GLU A 400 -17.76 2.63 -30.97
C GLU A 400 -18.00 3.90 -30.13
N ASN A 401 -18.94 3.85 -29.20
CA ASN A 401 -19.29 4.96 -28.29
C ASN A 401 -18.54 4.89 -26.95
N LEU A 402 -17.71 3.87 -26.72
CA LEU A 402 -16.91 3.79 -25.50
C LEU A 402 -15.90 4.95 -25.46
N TYR A 403 -15.87 5.67 -24.35
CA TYR A 403 -14.93 6.77 -24.13
C TYR A 403 -13.47 6.33 -24.22
N ILE A 404 -13.15 5.16 -23.64
CA ILE A 404 -11.86 4.47 -23.79
C ILE A 404 -12.16 3.06 -24.34
N PRO A 405 -11.40 2.59 -25.34
CA PRO A 405 -11.63 1.27 -25.90
C PRO A 405 -11.30 0.16 -24.90
N ILE A 406 -12.01 -0.96 -25.01
CA ILE A 406 -11.76 -2.16 -24.24
C ILE A 406 -10.73 -3.05 -24.92
N ASP A 407 -10.06 -3.94 -24.15
CA ASP A 407 -9.22 -5.00 -24.71
C ASP A 407 -10.04 -5.91 -25.64
N SER A 408 -9.72 -5.90 -26.93
CA SER A 408 -10.44 -6.63 -27.98
C SER A 408 -10.11 -8.12 -28.02
N ASP A 409 -9.11 -8.61 -27.27
CA ASP A 409 -8.73 -10.02 -27.26
C ASP A 409 -9.85 -10.87 -26.64
N VAL A 410 -10.28 -11.92 -27.32
CA VAL A 410 -11.30 -12.88 -26.84
C VAL A 410 -10.87 -13.59 -25.55
N ASN A 411 -9.57 -13.70 -25.31
CA ASN A 411 -8.99 -14.31 -24.11
C ASN A 411 -8.67 -13.28 -23.01
N ARG A 412 -9.17 -12.04 -23.13
CA ARG A 412 -8.99 -11.02 -22.09
C ARG A 412 -9.37 -11.55 -20.72
N PRO A 413 -8.67 -11.16 -19.65
CA PRO A 413 -9.09 -11.48 -18.30
C PRO A 413 -10.42 -10.80 -17.97
N THR A 414 -11.27 -11.47 -17.22
CA THR A 414 -12.53 -10.90 -16.71
C THR A 414 -12.73 -11.30 -15.26
N VAL A 415 -13.51 -10.49 -14.51
CA VAL A 415 -13.90 -10.81 -13.14
C VAL A 415 -14.56 -12.19 -13.05
N GLU A 416 -15.51 -12.47 -13.96
CA GLU A 416 -16.22 -13.76 -14.01
C GLU A 416 -15.26 -14.94 -14.12
N LYS A 417 -14.28 -14.88 -15.03
CA LYS A 417 -13.25 -15.93 -15.18
C LYS A 417 -12.36 -16.01 -13.95
N ALA A 418 -11.92 -14.85 -13.42
CA ALA A 418 -10.98 -14.78 -12.30
C ALA A 418 -11.57 -15.31 -10.99
N VAL A 419 -12.84 -15.01 -10.69
CA VAL A 419 -13.52 -15.50 -9.50
C VAL A 419 -13.68 -17.02 -9.53
N ASN A 420 -13.97 -17.60 -10.71
CA ASN A 420 -14.20 -19.02 -10.90
C ASN A 420 -12.92 -19.88 -11.08
N ASP A 421 -11.76 -19.26 -11.34
CA ASP A 421 -10.48 -19.96 -11.45
C ASP A 421 -9.75 -19.98 -10.09
N PRO A 422 -9.65 -21.14 -9.41
CA PRO A 422 -8.93 -21.24 -8.13
C PRO A 422 -7.46 -20.79 -8.20
N ASP A 423 -6.84 -20.86 -9.39
CA ASP A 423 -5.46 -20.45 -9.64
C ASP A 423 -5.37 -19.01 -10.19
N SER A 424 -6.42 -18.21 -10.14
CA SER A 424 -6.41 -16.81 -10.61
C SER A 424 -5.55 -15.90 -9.75
N ILE A 425 -5.18 -14.74 -10.30
CA ILE A 425 -4.57 -13.64 -9.55
C ILE A 425 -5.56 -13.17 -8.48
N TYR A 426 -6.83 -13.00 -8.82
CA TYR A 426 -7.90 -12.59 -7.90
C TYR A 426 -7.95 -13.46 -6.62
N ASN A 427 -8.01 -14.79 -6.80
CA ASN A 427 -8.07 -15.70 -5.65
C ASN A 427 -6.77 -15.70 -4.82
N GLU A 428 -5.62 -15.42 -5.43
CA GLU A 428 -4.37 -15.23 -4.70
C GLU A 428 -4.37 -13.92 -3.90
N VAL A 429 -4.74 -12.80 -4.52
CA VAL A 429 -4.86 -11.49 -3.87
C VAL A 429 -5.82 -11.56 -2.68
N ARG A 430 -6.97 -12.18 -2.85
CA ARG A 430 -7.95 -12.37 -1.76
C ARG A 430 -7.37 -13.13 -0.56
N LYS A 431 -6.66 -14.24 -0.81
CA LYS A 431 -5.99 -15.01 0.25
C LYS A 431 -4.89 -14.21 0.95
N LEU A 432 -4.11 -13.43 0.20
CA LEU A 432 -3.06 -12.59 0.75
C LEU A 432 -3.62 -11.45 1.61
N ILE A 433 -4.74 -10.85 1.22
CA ILE A 433 -5.42 -9.84 2.03
C ILE A 433 -5.96 -10.47 3.32
N GLU A 434 -6.61 -11.63 3.23
CA GLU A 434 -7.07 -12.38 4.41
C GLU A 434 -5.93 -12.68 5.36
N LEU A 435 -4.79 -13.15 4.83
CA LEU A 435 -3.57 -13.40 5.60
C LEU A 435 -3.06 -12.12 6.27
N ARG A 436 -2.98 -11.01 5.52
CA ARG A 436 -2.53 -9.72 6.04
C ARG A 436 -3.40 -9.24 7.19
N GLN A 437 -4.72 -9.30 7.03
CA GLN A 437 -5.68 -8.86 8.06
C GLN A 437 -5.68 -9.77 9.30
N ALA A 438 -5.36 -11.06 9.14
CA ALA A 438 -5.24 -12.01 10.25
C ALA A 438 -3.94 -11.84 11.05
N HIS A 439 -2.91 -11.21 10.49
CA HIS A 439 -1.57 -11.14 11.09
C HIS A 439 -1.07 -9.69 11.20
N VAL A 440 -1.20 -9.11 12.38
CA VAL A 440 -0.74 -7.73 12.69
C VAL A 440 0.73 -7.49 12.32
N ALA A 441 1.57 -8.53 12.36
CA ALA A 441 2.97 -8.44 11.95
C ALA A 441 3.17 -8.05 10.47
N LEU A 442 2.15 -8.20 9.62
CA LEU A 442 2.20 -7.80 8.21
C LEU A 442 1.75 -6.35 7.99
N SER A 443 0.99 -5.77 8.92
CA SER A 443 0.46 -4.40 8.83
C SER A 443 1.19 -3.43 9.75
N ASN A 444 1.65 -3.86 10.93
CA ASN A 444 2.23 -3.00 11.96
C ASN A 444 3.68 -3.39 12.24
N VAL A 445 4.64 -2.57 11.84
CA VAL A 445 6.02 -3.00 11.64
C VAL A 445 7.03 -2.29 12.53
N GLN A 446 7.57 -3.05 13.46
CA GLN A 446 8.92 -2.81 13.97
C GLN A 446 9.96 -3.84 13.43
N ILE A 447 9.64 -4.66 12.42
CA ILE A 447 10.48 -5.78 11.96
C ILE A 447 10.68 -5.77 10.43
N VAL A 448 10.99 -4.62 9.83
CA VAL A 448 11.09 -4.44 8.37
C VAL A 448 12.16 -5.31 7.71
N LEU A 449 13.38 -5.29 8.24
CA LEU A 449 14.54 -5.97 7.63
C LEU A 449 14.36 -7.48 7.51
N VAL A 450 13.85 -8.12 8.56
CA VAL A 450 13.61 -9.56 8.59
C VAL A 450 12.51 -9.96 7.63
N HIS A 451 11.50 -9.11 7.50
CA HIS A 451 10.31 -9.40 6.69
C HIS A 451 10.62 -9.36 5.19
N ILE A 452 11.30 -8.32 4.73
CA ILE A 452 11.73 -8.19 3.33
C ILE A 452 12.57 -9.41 2.93
N GLU A 453 13.52 -9.81 3.75
CA GLU A 453 14.37 -10.95 3.47
C GLU A 453 13.60 -12.27 3.41
N VAL A 454 12.66 -12.49 4.33
CA VAL A 454 11.80 -13.69 4.35
C VAL A 454 10.87 -13.74 3.13
N VAL A 455 10.24 -12.62 2.78
CA VAL A 455 9.37 -12.54 1.59
C VAL A 455 10.14 -12.83 0.32
N PHE A 456 11.35 -12.28 0.14
CA PHE A 456 12.21 -12.58 -1.01
C PHE A 456 12.63 -14.04 -1.07
N ARG A 457 12.82 -14.71 0.07
CA ARG A 457 13.16 -16.15 0.13
C ARG A 457 12.00 -17.08 -0.18
N ILE A 458 10.82 -16.83 0.39
CA ILE A 458 9.59 -17.60 0.13
C ILE A 458 9.23 -17.51 -1.36
N SER A 459 9.49 -16.36 -1.96
CA SER A 459 9.22 -16.08 -3.37
C SER A 459 10.18 -16.75 -4.35
N GLY A 460 11.18 -17.49 -3.89
CA GLY A 460 12.13 -18.20 -4.78
C GLY A 460 13.12 -17.30 -5.52
N CYS A 461 13.22 -16.02 -5.14
CA CYS A 461 14.15 -15.08 -5.71
C CYS A 461 15.61 -15.44 -5.40
N ARG A 462 16.49 -15.33 -6.39
CA ARG A 462 17.89 -15.72 -6.28
C ARG A 462 18.63 -14.86 -5.25
N LEU A 463 19.03 -15.47 -4.15
CA LEU A 463 19.81 -14.89 -3.05
C LEU A 463 21.11 -14.19 -3.48
N HIS A 464 21.58 -14.43 -4.67
CA HIS A 464 22.91 -13.98 -5.12
C HIS A 464 23.04 -12.45 -5.26
N GLN A 465 21.91 -11.76 -5.47
CA GLN A 465 21.90 -10.30 -5.65
C GLN A 465 21.82 -9.54 -4.31
N LEU A 466 21.09 -10.06 -3.32
CA LEU A 466 21.01 -9.47 -1.98
C LEU A 466 22.32 -9.53 -1.18
N GLN A 467 23.19 -10.49 -1.47
CA GLN A 467 24.46 -10.64 -0.74
C GLN A 467 25.46 -9.49 -0.93
N LYS A 468 25.32 -8.68 -1.96
CA LYS A 468 26.26 -7.58 -2.26
C LYS A 468 26.07 -6.34 -1.37
N GLY A 469 24.88 -6.13 -0.80
CA GLY A 469 24.54 -4.95 0.00
C GLY A 469 24.56 -5.14 1.52
N LEU A 470 24.61 -6.38 2.02
CA LEU A 470 24.48 -6.67 3.44
C LEU A 470 25.82 -6.60 4.22
N THR A 471 25.77 -6.12 5.46
CA THR A 471 26.94 -6.10 6.35
C THR A 471 27.44 -7.52 6.66
N SER A 472 28.73 -7.66 6.99
CA SER A 472 29.40 -8.96 7.18
C SER A 472 28.75 -9.88 8.22
N GLY A 473 28.09 -9.31 9.25
CA GLY A 473 27.38 -10.07 10.29
C GLY A 473 26.09 -10.73 9.79
N LEU A 474 25.30 -10.03 8.98
CA LEU A 474 24.10 -10.56 8.37
C LEU A 474 24.39 -11.65 7.33
N ARG A 475 25.52 -11.56 6.61
CA ARG A 475 25.92 -12.59 5.62
C ARG A 475 26.15 -13.96 6.26
N GLY A 476 26.74 -14.01 7.46
CA GLY A 476 26.97 -15.26 8.18
C GLY A 476 25.65 -15.94 8.58
N VAL A 477 24.70 -15.17 9.10
CA VAL A 477 23.36 -15.67 9.49
C VAL A 477 22.59 -16.17 8.27
N LEU A 478 22.68 -15.47 7.15
CA LEU A 478 22.10 -15.86 5.87
C LEU A 478 22.61 -17.21 5.37
N GLN A 479 23.91 -17.44 5.42
CA GLN A 479 24.53 -18.70 4.97
C GLN A 479 24.14 -19.88 5.87
N ASP A 480 24.02 -19.68 7.17
CA ASP A 480 23.60 -20.72 8.11
C ASP A 480 22.13 -21.10 7.95
N CYS A 481 21.25 -20.11 7.73
CA CYS A 481 19.85 -20.34 7.41
C CYS A 481 19.67 -21.09 6.08
N GLN A 482 20.48 -20.76 5.09
CA GLN A 482 20.47 -21.40 3.76
C GLN A 482 20.89 -22.88 3.84
N ARG A 483 21.93 -23.20 4.62
CA ARG A 483 22.36 -24.60 4.86
C ARG A 483 21.29 -25.40 5.60
N PHE A 484 20.61 -24.77 6.57
CA PHE A 484 19.55 -25.42 7.34
C PHE A 484 18.32 -25.76 6.49
N VAL A 485 17.86 -24.80 5.64
CA VAL A 485 16.72 -25.03 4.74
C VAL A 485 17.08 -26.05 3.64
N GLN A 486 18.30 -26.00 3.10
CA GLN A 486 18.77 -27.01 2.12
C GLN A 486 18.87 -28.41 2.76
N GLY A 487 19.30 -28.51 4.03
CA GLY A 487 19.32 -29.76 4.77
C GLY A 487 17.93 -30.36 4.94
N LEU A 488 16.94 -29.55 5.33
CA LEU A 488 15.55 -30.00 5.49
C LEU A 488 14.92 -30.48 4.18
N VAL A 489 15.20 -29.80 3.06
CA VAL A 489 14.67 -30.17 1.74
C VAL A 489 15.35 -31.43 1.19
N THR A 490 16.66 -31.62 1.42
CA THR A 490 17.40 -32.81 0.99
C THR A 490 17.02 -34.05 1.81
N ASP A 491 16.78 -33.92 3.10
CA ASP A 491 16.35 -35.03 3.95
C ASP A 491 14.93 -35.49 3.62
N GLN A 492 14.02 -34.57 3.25
CA GLN A 492 12.68 -34.94 2.79
C GLN A 492 12.69 -35.62 1.41
N ILE A 493 13.56 -35.19 0.50
CA ILE A 493 13.66 -35.79 -0.85
C ILE A 493 14.28 -37.20 -0.81
N HIS A 494 15.14 -37.50 0.17
CA HIS A 494 15.77 -38.83 0.31
C HIS A 494 14.87 -39.87 0.98
N ASN A 495 13.89 -39.44 1.78
CA ASN A 495 12.97 -40.34 2.47
C ASN A 495 11.70 -40.69 1.67
N ASP A 496 11.31 -39.87 0.69
CA ASP A 496 10.06 -40.05 -0.06
C ASP A 496 10.35 -40.42 -1.53
N GLY A 497 10.80 -41.66 -1.75
CA GLY A 497 11.05 -42.20 -3.10
C GLY A 497 9.81 -42.35 -4.01
N HIS A 498 8.63 -41.88 -3.61
CA HIS A 498 7.39 -41.87 -4.40
C HIS A 498 6.51 -40.68 -4.02
N LEU A 499 6.65 -39.57 -4.73
CA LEU A 499 5.67 -38.47 -4.72
C LEU A 499 4.99 -38.37 -6.07
N THR A 500 3.83 -38.99 -6.17
CA THR A 500 2.84 -38.69 -7.21
C THR A 500 2.18 -37.34 -6.91
N ARG A 501 2.15 -36.50 -7.95
CA ARG A 501 1.53 -35.17 -7.96
C ARG A 501 0.14 -35.13 -7.37
N THR A 502 -0.01 -34.42 -6.24
CA THR A 502 -1.25 -33.73 -5.89
C THR A 502 -0.88 -32.42 -5.19
N ASN A 503 -0.96 -31.32 -5.92
CA ASN A 503 -0.79 -29.97 -5.42
C ASN A 503 -2.06 -29.49 -4.69
N ALA A 504 -2.35 -30.02 -3.52
CA ALA A 504 -3.38 -29.44 -2.66
C ALA A 504 -3.17 -29.97 -1.23
N GLY A 505 -2.51 -29.24 -0.36
CA GLY A 505 -2.53 -29.58 1.04
C GLY A 505 -1.39 -29.14 1.95
N ILE A 506 -0.39 -28.40 1.51
CA ILE A 506 0.78 -28.06 2.36
C ILE A 506 0.59 -26.78 3.21
N THR A 507 -0.51 -26.05 3.08
CA THR A 507 -0.69 -24.73 3.71
C THR A 507 -1.58 -24.67 4.95
N LYS A 508 -2.05 -25.80 5.48
CA LYS A 508 -2.85 -25.77 6.73
C LYS A 508 -2.16 -26.56 7.84
N ASN A 509 -1.67 -25.82 8.85
CA ASN A 509 -1.34 -26.27 10.20
C ASN A 509 -0.23 -27.32 10.34
N CYS A 510 1.01 -26.98 10.00
CA CYS A 510 2.16 -27.72 10.49
C CYS A 510 2.76 -27.01 11.73
N PRO A 511 2.52 -27.46 12.97
CA PRO A 511 3.08 -26.87 14.20
C PRO A 511 4.61 -26.82 14.19
N SER A 512 5.25 -27.80 13.56
CA SER A 512 6.71 -27.85 13.39
C SER A 512 7.25 -26.66 12.58
N PHE A 513 6.52 -26.19 11.58
CA PHE A 513 6.91 -25.04 10.76
C PHE A 513 6.85 -23.73 11.57
N HIS A 514 5.83 -23.57 12.42
CA HIS A 514 5.69 -22.43 13.31
C HIS A 514 6.79 -22.37 14.37
N VAL A 515 7.16 -23.49 14.96
CA VAL A 515 8.24 -23.56 15.96
C VAL A 515 9.60 -23.26 15.32
N VAL A 516 9.88 -23.80 14.15
CA VAL A 516 11.13 -23.51 13.41
C VAL A 516 11.19 -22.04 12.97
N PHE A 517 10.06 -21.48 12.52
CA PHE A 517 9.95 -20.07 12.15
C PHE A 517 10.16 -19.14 13.36
N LEU A 518 9.59 -19.46 14.51
CA LEU A 518 9.76 -18.71 15.76
C LEU A 518 11.19 -18.81 16.30
N LEU A 519 11.85 -19.95 16.21
CA LEU A 519 13.25 -20.13 16.60
C LEU A 519 14.21 -19.39 15.66
N LEU A 520 13.89 -19.31 14.36
CA LEU A 520 14.63 -18.50 13.39
C LEU A 520 14.47 -17.00 13.69
N LEU A 521 13.27 -16.55 14.02
CA LEU A 521 12.99 -15.18 14.45
C LEU A 521 13.77 -14.79 15.72
N LEU A 522 13.85 -15.67 16.71
CA LEU A 522 14.62 -15.45 17.94
C LEU A 522 16.12 -15.31 17.65
N ARG A 523 16.67 -16.12 16.74
CA ARG A 523 18.09 -16.07 16.36
C ARG A 523 18.44 -14.79 15.61
N ILE A 524 17.56 -14.32 14.72
CA ILE A 524 17.74 -13.11 13.91
C ILE A 524 17.59 -11.85 14.76
N THR A 525 16.58 -11.81 15.66
CA THR A 525 16.40 -10.66 16.58
C THR A 525 17.58 -10.53 17.56
N GLY A 526 18.12 -11.65 18.07
CA GLY A 526 19.31 -11.62 18.94
C GLY A 526 20.56 -11.05 18.26
N VAL A 527 20.72 -11.24 16.95
CA VAL A 527 21.86 -10.70 16.17
C VAL A 527 21.65 -9.23 15.78
N ALA A 528 20.42 -8.82 15.41
CA ALA A 528 20.13 -7.45 15.00
C ALA A 528 20.20 -6.44 16.16
N LEU A 529 19.86 -6.87 17.39
CA LEU A 529 19.85 -6.01 18.58
C LEU A 529 21.23 -5.79 19.22
N LYS A 530 22.25 -6.56 18.84
CA LYS A 530 23.64 -6.33 19.28
C LYS A 530 24.22 -4.98 18.81
N GLY A 531 23.71 -4.41 17.74
CA GLY A 531 24.15 -3.12 17.19
C GLY A 531 23.57 -1.89 17.87
N THR A 532 22.51 -2.01 18.67
CA THR A 532 21.70 -0.86 19.13
C THR A 532 21.71 -0.58 20.63
N GLY A 533 22.42 -1.36 21.45
CA GLY A 533 22.60 -1.06 22.90
C GLY A 533 21.35 -1.26 23.79
N GLY A 534 20.30 -1.92 23.29
CA GLY A 534 19.02 -2.02 23.99
C GLY A 534 18.77 -3.34 24.74
N ASN A 535 19.34 -3.51 25.95
CA ASN A 535 19.13 -4.71 26.77
C ASN A 535 17.66 -4.98 27.20
N GLU A 536 16.88 -3.94 27.48
CA GLU A 536 15.49 -4.09 27.96
C GLU A 536 14.52 -4.55 26.86
N LEU A 537 14.67 -4.03 25.64
CA LEU A 537 13.82 -4.40 24.51
C LEU A 537 14.07 -5.83 24.06
N THR A 538 15.33 -6.28 24.11
CA THR A 538 15.74 -7.67 23.81
C THR A 538 15.08 -8.65 24.76
N GLN A 539 15.02 -8.30 26.05
CA GLN A 539 14.43 -9.11 27.10
C GLN A 539 12.91 -9.19 26.98
N LEU A 540 12.26 -8.09 26.59
CA LEU A 540 10.80 -8.03 26.38
C LEU A 540 10.36 -8.88 25.19
N VAL A 541 11.07 -8.81 24.07
CA VAL A 541 10.80 -9.60 22.86
C VAL A 541 11.06 -11.08 23.10
N ALA A 542 12.17 -11.43 23.74
CA ALA A 542 12.48 -12.82 24.10
C ALA A 542 11.42 -13.42 25.04
N ASN A 543 10.98 -12.67 26.04
CA ASN A 543 9.94 -13.10 26.98
C ASN A 543 8.57 -13.25 26.29
N HIS A 544 8.23 -12.39 25.36
CA HIS A 544 6.97 -12.47 24.61
C HIS A 544 6.94 -13.70 23.68
N VAL A 545 8.01 -13.95 22.95
CA VAL A 545 8.15 -15.11 22.05
C VAL A 545 8.17 -16.43 22.83
N LEU A 546 8.91 -16.47 23.93
CA LEU A 546 8.92 -17.66 24.81
C LEU A 546 7.57 -17.93 25.45
N SER A 547 6.85 -16.89 25.87
CA SER A 547 5.47 -16.99 26.39
C SER A 547 4.48 -17.51 25.33
N HIS A 548 4.69 -17.17 24.06
CA HIS A 548 3.88 -17.62 22.94
C HIS A 548 4.17 -19.09 22.60
N ILE A 549 5.44 -19.49 22.57
CA ILE A 549 5.86 -20.89 22.40
C ILE A 549 5.31 -21.77 23.54
N HIS A 550 5.41 -21.32 24.78
CA HIS A 550 4.91 -22.01 25.93
C HIS A 550 3.39 -22.22 25.89
N ARG A 551 2.61 -21.21 25.49
CA ARG A 551 1.15 -21.33 25.31
C ARG A 551 0.77 -22.33 24.22
N HIS A 552 1.49 -22.36 23.11
CA HIS A 552 1.21 -23.32 22.03
C HIS A 552 1.66 -24.74 22.37
N MET A 553 2.74 -24.92 23.12
CA MET A 553 3.15 -26.22 23.63
C MET A 553 2.16 -26.75 24.67
N LEU A 554 1.66 -25.91 25.59
CA LEU A 554 0.61 -26.28 26.54
C LEU A 554 -0.72 -26.61 25.85
N ALA A 555 -1.11 -25.88 24.82
CA ALA A 555 -2.32 -26.20 24.05
C ALA A 555 -2.20 -27.54 23.34
N ALA A 556 -1.05 -27.85 22.75
CA ALA A 556 -0.80 -29.15 22.11
C ALA A 556 -0.81 -30.34 23.11
N VAL A 557 -0.37 -30.10 24.36
CA VAL A 557 -0.43 -31.12 25.44
C VAL A 557 -1.85 -31.30 26.02
N VAL A 558 -2.64 -30.22 26.09
CA VAL A 558 -4.02 -30.25 26.60
C VAL A 558 -4.99 -30.87 25.58
N ASP A 559 -4.80 -30.65 24.27
CA ASP A 559 -5.58 -31.33 23.22
C ASP A 559 -5.25 -32.81 23.05
N GLY A 560 -4.14 -33.28 23.63
CA GLY A 560 -3.67 -34.67 23.62
C GLY A 560 -4.49 -35.68 24.45
N LYS A 561 -5.66 -35.29 24.99
CA LYS A 561 -6.55 -36.24 25.73
C LYS A 561 -7.12 -37.40 24.89
N GLY A 562 -6.82 -37.43 23.57
CA GLY A 562 -7.19 -38.53 22.67
C GLY A 562 -6.11 -39.61 22.50
N VAL A 563 -4.89 -39.41 22.97
CA VAL A 563 -3.75 -40.32 22.69
C VAL A 563 -3.52 -41.40 23.80
N THR A 564 -4.08 -41.22 24.99
CA THR A 564 -3.87 -42.11 26.12
C THR A 564 -4.71 -43.41 26.10
N ASN A 565 -5.67 -43.57 25.18
CA ASN A 565 -6.54 -44.77 25.18
C ASN A 565 -6.14 -45.89 24.21
N GLU A 566 -5.11 -45.74 23.38
CA GLU A 566 -4.68 -46.80 22.44
C GLU A 566 -3.40 -47.54 22.84
N PHE A 567 -2.76 -47.21 23.96
CA PHE A 567 -1.52 -47.86 24.43
C PHE A 567 -1.58 -48.43 25.85
N GLY A 568 -2.75 -48.80 26.31
CA GLY A 568 -2.94 -49.38 27.62
C GLY A 568 -3.31 -50.86 27.57
N GLU A 569 -2.39 -51.75 27.20
CA GLU A 569 -2.33 -53.14 27.73
C GLU A 569 -1.04 -53.82 27.27
N ASP A 570 -0.27 -54.20 28.25
CA ASP A 570 0.94 -55.04 28.30
C ASP A 570 2.29 -54.31 28.39
N ARG A 571 2.70 -54.03 29.62
CA ARG A 571 3.91 -54.50 30.32
C ARG A 571 4.12 -53.72 31.62
N GLY A 572 4.11 -54.42 32.75
CA GLY A 572 4.44 -53.85 34.05
C GLY A 572 5.91 -53.46 34.15
N GLY A 573 6.12 -52.23 34.58
CA GLY A 573 7.43 -51.66 34.88
C GLY A 573 7.32 -50.12 34.83
N ALA A 574 7.22 -49.48 36.00
CA ALA A 574 7.15 -48.04 36.14
C ALA A 574 8.47 -47.40 35.72
N ALA A 575 8.49 -46.85 34.51
CA ALA A 575 9.43 -45.80 34.13
C ALA A 575 8.67 -44.46 34.17
N PRO A 576 9.26 -43.33 34.59
CA PRO A 576 8.62 -42.04 34.57
C PRO A 576 8.17 -41.74 33.16
N GLY A 577 6.90 -41.28 32.99
CA GLY A 577 6.29 -41.06 31.72
C GLY A 577 7.06 -40.00 30.90
N LEU A 578 7.04 -40.15 29.59
CA LEU A 578 7.67 -39.24 28.64
C LEU A 578 7.20 -37.77 28.84
N ASP A 579 5.98 -37.60 29.36
CA ASP A 579 5.36 -36.34 29.71
C ASP A 579 6.04 -35.63 30.89
N ASP A 580 6.50 -36.39 31.90
CA ASP A 580 7.23 -35.86 33.06
C ASP A 580 8.65 -35.43 32.69
N LEU A 581 9.29 -36.12 31.75
CA LEU A 581 10.62 -35.77 31.23
C LEU A 581 10.58 -34.54 30.31
N LEU A 582 9.54 -34.39 29.48
CA LEU A 582 9.33 -33.24 28.62
C LEU A 582 8.95 -31.99 29.45
N LEU A 583 8.11 -32.15 30.46
CA LEU A 583 7.72 -31.07 31.38
C LEU A 583 8.91 -30.63 32.25
N ALA A 584 9.70 -31.57 32.79
CA ALA A 584 10.90 -31.28 33.57
C ALA A 584 11.99 -30.59 32.72
N GLY A 585 12.18 -31.01 31.46
CA GLY A 585 13.12 -30.42 30.53
C GLY A 585 12.74 -29.00 30.13
N SER A 586 11.45 -28.75 29.86
CA SER A 586 10.94 -27.42 29.51
C SER A 586 10.99 -26.45 30.70
N VAL A 587 10.65 -26.87 31.89
CA VAL A 587 10.74 -26.07 33.13
C VAL A 587 12.19 -25.79 33.51
N HIS A 588 13.12 -26.73 33.31
CA HIS A 588 14.54 -26.51 33.57
C HIS A 588 15.15 -25.47 32.58
N SER A 589 14.84 -25.58 31.31
CA SER A 589 15.26 -24.61 30.28
C SER A 589 14.70 -23.20 30.51
N PHE A 590 13.45 -23.11 30.98
CA PHE A 590 12.80 -21.84 31.34
C PHE A 590 13.45 -21.20 32.57
N ASN A 591 13.75 -21.98 33.61
CA ASN A 591 14.41 -21.49 34.82
C ASN A 591 15.87 -21.06 34.59
N VAL A 592 16.59 -21.68 33.65
CA VAL A 592 17.95 -21.28 33.24
C VAL A 592 17.90 -19.96 32.49
N LEU A 593 16.90 -19.76 31.62
CA LEU A 593 16.73 -18.51 30.87
C LEU A 593 16.27 -17.34 31.75
N GLN A 594 15.49 -17.58 32.81
CA GLN A 594 15.06 -16.56 33.77
C GLN A 594 16.16 -16.13 34.76
N LYS A 595 17.13 -16.98 35.07
CA LYS A 595 18.16 -16.74 36.08
C LYS A 595 19.49 -16.23 35.55
N SER A 596 19.73 -16.30 34.24
CA SER A 596 20.96 -15.78 33.63
C SER A 596 20.76 -14.34 33.16
N SER A 597 21.56 -13.41 33.67
CA SER A 597 21.89 -12.18 32.98
C SER A 597 22.56 -12.62 31.68
N LEU A 598 21.83 -12.50 30.56
CA LEU A 598 22.13 -13.08 29.25
C LEU A 598 23.57 -12.82 28.81
N ASP A 599 24.46 -13.82 29.01
CA ASP A 599 25.69 -13.90 28.25
C ASP A 599 25.48 -14.82 27.03
N GLU A 600 26.28 -14.61 26.00
CA GLU A 600 26.16 -15.30 24.71
C GLU A 600 26.23 -16.83 24.80
N ARG A 601 27.02 -17.37 25.74
CA ARG A 601 27.23 -18.80 25.88
C ARG A 601 26.02 -19.51 26.48
N SER A 602 25.36 -18.86 27.44
CA SER A 602 24.16 -19.44 28.10
C SER A 602 22.97 -19.48 27.12
N PHE A 603 22.78 -18.47 26.28
CA PHE A 603 21.75 -18.45 25.27
C PHE A 603 21.99 -19.47 24.15
N PHE A 604 23.25 -19.59 23.69
CA PHE A 604 23.64 -20.54 22.66
C PHE A 604 23.49 -21.99 23.12
N ASN A 605 23.84 -22.27 24.37
CA ASN A 605 23.70 -23.61 25.00
C ASN A 605 22.23 -24.00 25.19
N ALA A 606 21.35 -23.08 25.60
CA ALA A 606 19.93 -23.33 25.74
C ALA A 606 19.24 -23.61 24.39
N SER A 607 19.56 -22.86 23.36
CA SER A 607 19.05 -23.06 22.00
C SER A 607 19.53 -24.37 21.39
N THR A 608 20.78 -24.77 21.63
CA THR A 608 21.37 -26.02 21.16
C THR A 608 20.78 -27.23 21.93
N HIS A 609 20.42 -27.05 23.18
CA HIS A 609 19.79 -28.09 24.01
C HIS A 609 18.34 -28.35 23.56
N CYS A 610 17.57 -27.31 23.27
CA CYS A 610 16.22 -27.44 22.69
C CYS A 610 16.25 -28.13 21.31
N LEU A 611 17.20 -27.80 20.46
CA LEU A 611 17.37 -28.46 19.15
C LEU A 611 17.78 -29.94 19.28
N LYS A 612 18.62 -30.27 20.23
CA LYS A 612 18.98 -31.68 20.54
C LYS A 612 17.79 -32.47 21.08
N LEU A 613 16.96 -31.89 21.96
CA LEU A 613 15.74 -32.55 22.46
C LEU A 613 14.74 -32.85 21.33
N LEU A 614 14.61 -31.94 20.36
CA LEU A 614 13.74 -32.16 19.18
C LEU A 614 14.28 -33.23 18.23
N SER A 615 15.63 -33.43 18.15
CA SER A 615 16.24 -34.48 17.33
C SER A 615 16.14 -35.89 17.93
N TYR A 616 15.77 -36.03 19.19
CA TYR A 616 15.54 -37.33 19.87
C TYR A 616 14.09 -37.83 19.81
N LEU A 617 13.17 -37.05 19.20
CA LEU A 617 11.82 -37.51 18.95
C LEU A 617 11.81 -38.58 17.85
N PRO A 618 11.22 -39.78 18.08
CA PRO A 618 11.17 -40.82 17.06
C PRO A 618 10.42 -40.33 15.81
N ALA A 619 10.92 -40.67 14.62
CA ALA A 619 10.31 -40.27 13.33
C ALA A 619 8.82 -40.66 13.21
N ARG A 620 8.36 -41.68 13.92
CA ARG A 620 6.94 -42.06 14.01
C ARG A 620 6.06 -41.06 14.76
N PHE A 621 6.61 -40.28 15.68
CA PHE A 621 5.85 -39.26 16.42
C PHE A 621 5.56 -38.02 15.56
N THR A 622 6.48 -37.67 14.67
CA THR A 622 6.30 -36.60 13.70
C THR A 622 5.26 -36.95 12.61
N MET A 623 5.18 -38.20 12.17
CA MET A 623 4.16 -38.62 11.18
C MET A 623 2.75 -38.70 11.78
N SER A 624 2.58 -39.13 13.04
CA SER A 624 1.27 -39.18 13.69
C SER A 624 0.66 -37.81 13.95
N LEU A 625 1.49 -36.80 14.19
CA LEU A 625 1.02 -35.40 14.31
C LEU A 625 0.64 -34.76 12.95
N SER A 626 1.26 -35.19 11.85
CA SER A 626 0.95 -34.66 10.51
C SER A 626 -0.32 -35.27 9.88
N GLU A 627 -0.75 -36.46 10.34
CA GLU A 627 -1.97 -37.12 9.85
C GLU A 627 -3.25 -36.74 10.63
N ARG A 628 -3.12 -36.13 11.82
CA ARG A 628 -4.28 -35.80 12.69
C ARG A 628 -4.48 -34.29 12.91
N LEU A 629 -3.64 -33.44 12.34
CA LEU A 629 -3.77 -31.98 12.29
C LEU A 629 -3.89 -31.50 10.85
#